data_957d06c92c1ac611ca390e7d21da0f2b
#
_entry.id   957d06c92c1ac611ca390e7d21da0f2b
#
_cell.length_a   1.000
_cell.length_b   1.000
_cell.length_c   1.000
_cell.angle_alpha   90.00
_cell.angle_beta   90.00
_cell.angle_gamma   90.00
#
_symmetry.space_group_name_H-M   'P 1'
#
loop_
_entity.id
_entity.type
_entity.pdbx_description
1 polymer ?
#
loop_
_entity_poly.entity_id
_entity_poly.type
_entity_poly.pdbx_seq_one_letter_code
_entity_poly.pdbx_strand_id
1 'polypeptide(L)'
;MSQGSKKKKGIALALVLLLVMSALAVVVFGKGYIRNKNRGRSSHVISASSAEQIAERIISETSLAGIVKLQNEQVGNYYGVPVAIIENSAVYKSSSALSADEIAVFRGSSEVEKKIAASAVDGRLSDCRSSYSTLSSDENKKIDNCLVEVSGDYVIMVICGDPGKASEAISEFYK
;
A
#
# COMPACT_ATOMS: atom_id res chain seq x y z
N MET A 1 51.63 -20.41 -23.74
CA MET A 1 51.00 -20.36 -22.40
C MET A 1 50.38 -18.98 -22.16
N SER A 2 49.21 -18.63 -22.78
CA SER A 2 48.58 -17.29 -22.58
C SER A 2 47.06 -17.25 -22.56
N GLN A 3 46.36 -18.40 -22.56
CA GLN A 3 44.90 -18.40 -22.56
C GLN A 3 44.22 -18.43 -21.17
N GLY A 4 44.91 -18.81 -20.12
CA GLY A 4 44.37 -18.90 -18.76
C GLY A 4 44.15 -17.54 -18.06
N SER A 5 44.94 -16.53 -18.41
CA SER A 5 44.86 -15.20 -17.78
C SER A 5 43.63 -14.37 -18.25
N LYS A 6 43.25 -14.51 -19.52
CA LYS A 6 42.10 -13.77 -20.09
C LYS A 6 40.76 -14.28 -19.58
N LYS A 7 40.61 -15.62 -19.35
CA LYS A 7 39.40 -16.20 -18.77
C LYS A 7 39.19 -15.79 -17.30
N LYS A 8 40.23 -15.74 -16.50
CA LYS A 8 40.15 -15.31 -15.09
C LYS A 8 39.79 -13.83 -14.95
N LYS A 9 40.29 -12.96 -15.84
CA LYS A 9 39.91 -11.53 -15.86
C LYS A 9 38.45 -11.30 -16.28
N GLY A 10 37.93 -12.10 -17.22
CA GLY A 10 36.52 -12.01 -17.64
C GLY A 10 35.54 -12.44 -16.56
N ILE A 11 35.84 -13.51 -15.80
CA ILE A 11 35.01 -13.98 -14.68
C ILE A 11 35.01 -12.95 -13.52
N ALA A 12 36.16 -12.37 -13.21
CA ALA A 12 36.26 -11.33 -12.18
C ALA A 12 35.46 -10.07 -12.55
N LEU A 13 35.52 -9.65 -13.83
CA LEU A 13 34.76 -8.51 -14.33
C LEU A 13 33.24 -8.77 -14.29
N ALA A 14 32.78 -9.98 -14.64
CA ALA A 14 31.38 -10.39 -14.57
C ALA A 14 30.83 -10.41 -13.14
N LEU A 15 31.62 -10.90 -12.17
CA LEU A 15 31.27 -10.89 -10.75
C LEU A 15 31.18 -9.47 -10.18
N VAL A 16 32.06 -8.57 -10.56
CA VAL A 16 32.02 -7.16 -10.16
C VAL A 16 30.77 -6.46 -10.74
N LEU A 17 30.44 -6.72 -12.01
CA LEU A 17 29.23 -6.19 -12.65
C LEU A 17 27.96 -6.70 -11.96
N LEU A 18 27.91 -7.97 -11.56
CA LEU A 18 26.79 -8.56 -10.85
C LEU A 18 26.62 -7.94 -9.44
N LEU A 19 27.71 -7.67 -8.74
CA LEU A 19 27.70 -6.98 -7.45
C LEU A 19 27.28 -5.51 -7.57
N VAL A 20 27.69 -4.82 -8.61
CA VAL A 20 27.29 -3.43 -8.87
C VAL A 20 25.80 -3.35 -9.24
N MET A 21 25.31 -4.29 -10.04
CA MET A 21 23.88 -4.36 -10.39
C MET A 21 23.00 -4.69 -9.19
N SER A 22 23.46 -5.57 -8.28
CA SER A 22 22.73 -5.87 -7.04
C SER A 22 22.74 -4.68 -6.07
N ALA A 23 23.85 -3.95 -5.98
CA ALA A 23 23.93 -2.72 -5.16
C ALA A 23 23.09 -1.59 -5.72
N LEU A 24 23.00 -1.43 -7.06
CA LEU A 24 22.10 -0.47 -7.72
C LEU A 24 20.63 -0.83 -7.53
N ALA A 25 20.28 -2.12 -7.58
CA ALA A 25 18.93 -2.58 -7.29
C ALA A 25 18.51 -2.22 -5.85
N VAL A 26 19.39 -2.44 -4.87
CA VAL A 26 19.12 -2.07 -3.46
C VAL A 26 18.98 -0.54 -3.30
N VAL A 27 19.75 0.26 -4.04
CA VAL A 27 19.65 1.73 -3.97
C VAL A 27 18.40 2.25 -4.69
N VAL A 28 17.98 1.64 -5.79
CA VAL A 28 16.75 2.03 -6.52
C VAL A 28 15.50 1.58 -5.77
N PHE A 29 15.50 0.35 -5.25
CA PHE A 29 14.39 -0.14 -4.40
C PHE A 29 14.40 0.47 -2.99
N GLY A 30 15.58 0.78 -2.42
CA GLY A 30 15.69 1.39 -1.10
C GLY A 30 15.26 2.86 -1.04
N LYS A 31 15.37 3.62 -2.13
CA LYS A 31 14.91 5.02 -2.17
C LYS A 31 13.39 5.18 -2.27
N GLY A 32 12.67 4.17 -2.78
CA GLY A 32 11.22 4.13 -2.74
C GLY A 32 10.64 3.83 -1.35
N TYR A 33 11.42 3.21 -0.46
CA TYR A 33 10.96 2.74 0.84
C TYR A 33 10.93 3.80 1.96
N ILE A 34 11.52 4.97 1.76
CA ILE A 34 11.73 5.96 2.86
C ILE A 34 10.81 7.17 2.78
N ARG A 35 9.79 7.22 1.94
CA ARG A 35 8.99 8.43 1.78
C ARG A 35 7.49 8.29 2.01
N ASN A 36 7.09 7.48 3.00
CA ASN A 36 5.73 7.63 3.52
C ASN A 36 5.79 8.23 4.93
N LYS A 37 5.77 9.56 4.98
CA LYS A 37 5.87 10.37 6.20
C LYS A 37 4.63 10.23 7.11
N ASN A 38 3.60 9.54 6.65
CA ASN A 38 2.30 9.40 7.34
C ASN A 38 2.02 7.96 7.82
N ARG A 39 3.06 7.11 7.97
CA ARG A 39 2.88 5.83 8.67
C ARG A 39 2.83 6.07 10.18
N GLY A 40 1.64 6.38 10.68
CA GLY A 40 1.38 6.37 12.09
C GLY A 40 1.24 4.93 12.60
N ARG A 41 2.20 4.45 13.42
CA ARG A 41 1.87 3.35 14.31
C ARG A 41 1.13 3.99 15.47
N SER A 42 -0.20 3.96 15.42
CA SER A 42 -1.02 4.48 16.51
C SER A 42 -0.71 3.72 17.79
N SER A 43 -0.50 4.45 18.88
CA SER A 43 -0.45 3.86 20.22
C SER A 43 -1.85 3.41 20.70
N HIS A 44 -2.89 3.79 19.95
CA HIS A 44 -4.28 3.43 20.19
C HIS A 44 -4.64 2.19 19.41
N VAL A 45 -5.42 1.30 20.01
CA VAL A 45 -5.85 0.04 19.40
C VAL A 45 -7.30 0.19 18.98
N ILE A 46 -7.61 -0.11 17.71
CA ILE A 46 -8.98 -0.13 17.21
C ILE A 46 -9.78 -1.19 17.97
N SER A 47 -10.96 -0.81 18.44
CA SER A 47 -11.90 -1.70 19.13
C SER A 47 -12.51 -2.72 18.15
N ALA A 48 -13.20 -3.74 18.64
CA ALA A 48 -13.78 -4.85 17.88
C ALA A 48 -14.90 -4.41 16.91
N SER A 49 -14.55 -3.66 15.86
CA SER A 49 -15.42 -3.26 14.76
C SER A 49 -15.13 -4.13 13.53
N SER A 50 -16.07 -4.25 12.60
CA SER A 50 -15.77 -4.91 11.33
C SER A 50 -14.97 -3.97 10.41
N ALA A 51 -14.21 -4.53 9.47
CA ALA A 51 -13.52 -3.74 8.45
C ALA A 51 -14.51 -2.87 7.65
N GLU A 52 -15.73 -3.39 7.44
CA GLU A 52 -16.79 -2.67 6.72
C GLU A 52 -17.28 -1.45 7.50
N GLN A 53 -17.53 -1.57 8.80
CA GLN A 53 -17.93 -0.43 9.64
C GLN A 53 -16.90 0.70 9.63
N ILE A 54 -15.61 0.35 9.68
CA ILE A 54 -14.53 1.33 9.61
C ILE A 54 -14.51 2.01 8.24
N ALA A 55 -14.61 1.24 7.15
CA ALA A 55 -14.60 1.79 5.79
C ALA A 55 -15.81 2.69 5.52
N GLU A 56 -17.03 2.29 5.93
CA GLU A 56 -18.24 3.08 5.77
C GLU A 56 -18.19 4.38 6.56
N ARG A 57 -17.60 4.37 7.75
CA ARG A 57 -17.41 5.59 8.53
C ARG A 57 -16.46 6.54 7.83
N ILE A 58 -15.36 6.06 7.28
CA ILE A 58 -14.43 6.87 6.50
C ILE A 58 -15.12 7.47 5.27
N ILE A 59 -15.92 6.68 4.53
CA ILE A 59 -16.68 7.15 3.37
C ILE A 59 -17.60 8.30 3.76
N SER A 60 -18.34 8.14 4.86
CA SER A 60 -19.29 9.13 5.36
C SER A 60 -18.61 10.45 5.71
N GLU A 61 -17.49 10.42 6.43
CA GLU A 61 -16.78 11.62 6.88
C GLU A 61 -16.02 12.32 5.76
N THR A 62 -15.44 11.55 4.86
CA THR A 62 -14.68 12.13 3.72
C THR A 62 -15.57 12.55 2.56
N SER A 63 -16.87 12.24 2.62
CA SER A 63 -17.85 12.57 1.57
C SER A 63 -17.43 12.09 0.17
N LEU A 64 -16.77 10.92 0.10
CA LEU A 64 -16.33 10.33 -1.17
C LEU A 64 -17.53 9.95 -2.03
N ALA A 65 -17.60 10.50 -3.23
CA ALA A 65 -18.67 10.24 -4.18
C ALA A 65 -18.26 9.19 -5.23
N GLY A 66 -19.24 8.40 -5.68
CA GLY A 66 -19.00 7.42 -6.75
C GLY A 66 -18.05 6.29 -6.36
N ILE A 67 -17.90 6.02 -5.06
CA ILE A 67 -17.08 4.92 -4.57
C ILE A 67 -17.93 3.63 -4.52
N VAL A 68 -17.35 2.51 -4.92
CA VAL A 68 -18.02 1.20 -4.98
C VAL A 68 -17.21 0.15 -4.24
N LYS A 69 -17.90 -0.76 -3.54
CA LYS A 69 -17.27 -1.89 -2.87
C LYS A 69 -16.75 -2.90 -3.88
N LEU A 70 -15.50 -3.31 -3.73
CA LEU A 70 -14.91 -4.36 -4.53
C LEU A 70 -15.36 -5.74 -4.04
N GLN A 71 -15.58 -6.65 -5.00
CA GLN A 71 -15.81 -8.06 -4.71
C GLN A 71 -14.50 -8.75 -4.31
N ASN A 72 -14.57 -9.86 -3.59
CA ASN A 72 -13.41 -10.59 -3.10
C ASN A 72 -12.38 -10.93 -4.20
N GLU A 73 -12.86 -11.34 -5.37
CA GLU A 73 -11.99 -11.61 -6.51
C GLU A 73 -11.22 -10.36 -6.98
N GLN A 74 -11.89 -9.20 -7.00
CA GLN A 74 -11.26 -7.94 -7.37
C GLN A 74 -10.22 -7.51 -6.31
N VAL A 75 -10.53 -7.69 -5.02
CA VAL A 75 -9.57 -7.43 -3.93
C VAL A 75 -8.33 -8.31 -4.11
N GLY A 76 -8.52 -9.60 -4.39
CA GLY A 76 -7.41 -10.52 -4.67
C GLY A 76 -6.55 -10.06 -5.85
N ASN A 77 -7.17 -9.61 -6.95
CA ASN A 77 -6.49 -9.13 -8.14
C ASN A 77 -5.70 -7.82 -7.90
N TYR A 78 -6.26 -6.88 -7.13
CA TYR A 78 -5.62 -5.59 -6.86
C TYR A 78 -4.52 -5.67 -5.79
N TYR A 79 -4.67 -6.55 -4.80
CA TYR A 79 -3.80 -6.55 -3.61
C TYR A 79 -2.95 -7.83 -3.49
N GLY A 80 -3.31 -8.91 -4.18
CA GLY A 80 -2.55 -10.16 -4.11
C GLY A 80 -2.52 -10.80 -2.72
N VAL A 81 -3.52 -10.53 -1.89
CA VAL A 81 -3.60 -11.07 -0.51
C VAL A 81 -4.32 -12.42 -0.45
N PRO A 82 -3.99 -13.29 0.51
CA PRO A 82 -4.68 -14.57 0.73
C PRO A 82 -6.17 -14.41 1.04
N VAL A 83 -6.97 -15.42 0.70
CA VAL A 83 -8.44 -15.46 0.91
C VAL A 83 -8.81 -15.16 2.37
N ALA A 84 -8.08 -15.68 3.34
CA ALA A 84 -8.33 -15.42 4.77
C ALA A 84 -8.28 -13.93 5.14
N ILE A 85 -7.42 -13.15 4.47
CA ILE A 85 -7.34 -11.69 4.66
C ILE A 85 -8.49 -11.01 3.89
N ILE A 86 -8.83 -11.50 2.69
CA ILE A 86 -9.91 -10.94 1.86
C ILE A 86 -11.26 -11.04 2.58
N GLU A 87 -11.57 -12.18 3.17
CA GLU A 87 -12.83 -12.42 3.89
C GLU A 87 -13.04 -11.49 5.09
N ASN A 88 -11.95 -10.96 5.65
CA ASN A 88 -11.95 -10.02 6.77
C ASN A 88 -11.56 -8.60 6.35
N SER A 89 -11.81 -8.23 5.09
CA SER A 89 -11.49 -6.92 4.53
C SER A 89 -12.72 -6.17 4.03
N ALA A 90 -12.57 -4.86 3.86
CA ALA A 90 -13.51 -4.03 3.13
C ALA A 90 -12.71 -3.07 2.25
N VAL A 91 -12.88 -3.20 0.94
CA VAL A 91 -12.17 -2.37 -0.04
C VAL A 91 -13.19 -1.67 -0.92
N TYR A 92 -13.05 -0.35 -1.01
CA TYR A 92 -13.89 0.53 -1.81
C TYR A 92 -13.00 1.35 -2.73
N LYS A 93 -13.42 1.50 -3.95
CA LYS A 93 -12.66 2.22 -4.98
C LYS A 93 -13.59 3.09 -5.81
N SER A 94 -13.10 4.24 -6.31
CA SER A 94 -13.86 5.05 -7.26
C SER A 94 -14.26 4.23 -8.48
N SER A 95 -15.51 4.39 -8.90
CA SER A 95 -16.04 3.84 -10.16
C SER A 95 -15.43 4.55 -11.38
N SER A 96 -14.86 5.74 -11.20
CA SER A 96 -14.17 6.49 -12.25
C SER A 96 -12.72 6.05 -12.38
N ALA A 97 -12.30 5.71 -13.59
CA ALA A 97 -10.89 5.42 -13.89
C ALA A 97 -9.97 6.65 -13.75
N LEU A 98 -10.54 7.86 -13.70
CA LEU A 98 -9.81 9.12 -13.56
C LEU A 98 -9.60 9.55 -12.11
N SER A 99 -10.17 8.84 -11.14
CA SER A 99 -10.02 9.13 -9.71
C SER A 99 -9.25 8.02 -9.00
N ALA A 100 -8.27 8.42 -8.20
CA ALA A 100 -7.48 7.53 -7.36
C ALA A 100 -8.15 7.23 -6.01
N ASP A 101 -9.33 7.78 -5.73
CA ASP A 101 -10.01 7.60 -4.45
C ASP A 101 -10.22 6.11 -4.14
N GLU A 102 -9.66 5.66 -3.02
CA GLU A 102 -9.67 4.26 -2.61
C GLU A 102 -9.55 4.14 -1.10
N ILE A 103 -10.34 3.25 -0.50
CA ILE A 103 -10.27 2.87 0.91
C ILE A 103 -10.07 1.37 0.96
N ALA A 104 -9.04 0.94 1.70
CA ALA A 104 -8.82 -0.47 1.98
C ALA A 104 -8.64 -0.68 3.48
N VAL A 105 -9.46 -1.50 4.07
CA VAL A 105 -9.40 -1.91 5.47
C VAL A 105 -9.22 -3.42 5.50
N PHE A 106 -8.04 -3.87 5.92
CA PHE A 106 -7.72 -5.28 6.10
C PHE A 106 -7.64 -5.60 7.58
N ARG A 107 -8.25 -6.72 7.98
CA ARG A 107 -8.06 -7.27 9.31
C ARG A 107 -7.20 -8.52 9.24
N GLY A 108 -6.05 -8.50 9.92
CA GLY A 108 -5.17 -9.65 10.05
C GLY A 108 -5.29 -10.25 11.45
N SER A 109 -5.58 -11.55 11.54
CA SER A 109 -5.70 -12.29 12.81
C SER A 109 -4.33 -12.62 13.43
N SER A 110 -3.24 -12.39 12.69
CA SER A 110 -1.86 -12.65 13.11
C SER A 110 -0.91 -11.55 12.64
N GLU A 111 0.24 -11.44 13.29
CA GLU A 111 1.30 -10.52 12.85
C GLU A 111 1.79 -10.81 11.42
N VAL A 112 1.72 -12.07 10.99
CA VAL A 112 2.09 -12.47 9.62
C VAL A 112 1.08 -11.90 8.63
N GLU A 113 -0.22 -12.06 8.88
CA GLU A 113 -1.28 -11.53 8.03
C GLU A 113 -1.25 -10.00 7.96
N LYS A 114 -1.02 -9.33 9.09
CA LYS A 114 -0.85 -7.86 9.12
C LYS A 114 0.34 -7.40 8.27
N LYS A 115 1.46 -8.12 8.30
CA LYS A 115 2.62 -7.82 7.45
C LYS A 115 2.31 -8.04 5.97
N ILE A 116 1.59 -9.09 5.62
CA ILE A 116 1.15 -9.36 4.25
C ILE A 116 0.24 -8.23 3.77
N ALA A 117 -0.77 -7.85 4.55
CA ALA A 117 -1.68 -6.76 4.23
C ALA A 117 -0.94 -5.42 4.07
N ALA A 118 0.00 -5.11 4.96
CA ALA A 118 0.80 -3.88 4.87
C ALA A 118 1.68 -3.86 3.61
N SER A 119 2.29 -4.99 3.26
CA SER A 119 3.07 -5.10 2.02
C SER A 119 2.20 -4.97 0.77
N ALA A 120 0.98 -5.53 0.80
CA ALA A 120 0.02 -5.40 -0.29
C ALA A 120 -0.43 -3.94 -0.49
N VAL A 121 -0.68 -3.22 0.59
CA VAL A 121 -0.96 -1.77 0.56
C VAL A 121 0.19 -0.99 -0.07
N ASP A 122 1.44 -1.29 0.28
CA ASP A 122 2.60 -0.65 -0.35
C ASP A 122 2.70 -0.91 -1.85
N GLY A 123 2.47 -2.16 -2.26
CA GLY A 123 2.40 -2.54 -3.66
C GLY A 123 1.31 -1.76 -4.38
N ARG A 124 0.10 -1.73 -3.81
CA ARG A 124 -1.03 -0.99 -4.39
C ARG A 124 -0.75 0.50 -4.56
N LEU A 125 -0.11 1.14 -3.58
CA LEU A 125 0.27 2.55 -3.69
C LEU A 125 1.30 2.80 -4.80
N SER A 126 2.23 1.86 -5.01
CA SER A 126 3.18 1.92 -6.12
C SER A 126 2.47 1.84 -7.47
N ASP A 127 1.49 0.94 -7.60
CA ASP A 127 0.69 0.78 -8.81
C ASP A 127 -0.18 2.01 -9.08
N CYS A 128 -0.79 2.60 -8.04
CA CYS A 128 -1.53 3.86 -8.15
C CYS A 128 -0.62 4.98 -8.65
N ARG A 129 0.56 5.19 -8.07
CA ARG A 129 1.52 6.20 -8.53
C ARG A 129 1.87 6.02 -10.00
N SER A 130 2.15 4.79 -10.42
CA SER A 130 2.48 4.49 -11.81
C SER A 130 1.30 4.79 -12.75
N SER A 131 0.10 4.40 -12.36
CA SER A 131 -1.11 4.55 -13.18
C SER A 131 -1.56 6.00 -13.32
N TYR A 132 -1.43 6.81 -12.27
CA TYR A 132 -1.89 8.20 -12.26
C TYR A 132 -0.80 9.22 -12.57
N SER A 133 0.46 8.81 -12.74
CA SER A 133 1.62 9.70 -12.93
C SER A 133 1.45 10.72 -14.06
N THR A 134 0.76 10.34 -15.13
CA THR A 134 0.52 11.18 -16.33
C THR A 134 -0.90 11.70 -16.46
N LEU A 135 -1.83 11.27 -15.57
CA LEU A 135 -3.25 11.59 -15.72
C LEU A 135 -3.65 12.91 -15.05
N SER A 136 -3.23 13.12 -13.80
CA SER A 136 -3.65 14.29 -13.03
C SER A 136 -2.68 14.58 -11.89
N SER A 137 -2.28 15.87 -11.77
CA SER A 137 -1.47 16.34 -10.64
C SER A 137 -2.22 16.26 -9.31
N ASP A 138 -3.54 16.40 -9.32
CA ASP A 138 -4.34 16.41 -8.10
C ASP A 138 -4.56 14.98 -7.59
N GLU A 139 -4.76 14.02 -8.49
CA GLU A 139 -4.81 12.61 -8.10
C GLU A 139 -3.45 12.12 -7.56
N ASN A 140 -2.34 12.57 -8.16
CA ASN A 140 -1.01 12.28 -7.61
C ASN A 140 -0.82 12.85 -6.20
N LYS A 141 -1.31 14.07 -5.93
CA LYS A 141 -1.28 14.65 -4.58
C LYS A 141 -2.08 13.83 -3.57
N LYS A 142 -3.27 13.31 -3.95
CA LYS A 142 -4.04 12.41 -3.08
C LYS A 142 -3.25 11.14 -2.72
N ILE A 143 -2.59 10.53 -3.72
CA ILE A 143 -1.78 9.33 -3.52
C ILE A 143 -0.56 9.64 -2.63
N ASP A 144 0.09 10.78 -2.82
CA ASP A 144 1.25 11.19 -2.02
C ASP A 144 0.89 11.53 -0.58
N ASN A 145 -0.33 12.04 -0.35
CA ASN A 145 -0.89 12.36 0.97
C ASN A 145 -1.74 11.22 1.56
N CYS A 146 -1.74 10.05 0.92
CA CYS A 146 -2.48 8.89 1.37
C CYS A 146 -2.24 8.60 2.86
N LEU A 147 -3.31 8.35 3.59
CA LEU A 147 -3.25 7.86 4.96
C LEU A 147 -3.00 6.35 4.95
N VAL A 148 -1.96 5.90 5.62
CA VAL A 148 -1.74 4.48 5.91
C VAL A 148 -1.55 4.31 7.40
N GLU A 149 -2.41 3.50 8.01
CA GLU A 149 -2.39 3.24 9.45
C GLU A 149 -2.37 1.75 9.74
N VAL A 150 -1.57 1.36 10.74
CA VAL A 150 -1.58 0.01 11.31
C VAL A 150 -1.93 0.14 12.77
N SER A 151 -3.11 -0.34 13.15
CA SER A 151 -3.64 -0.22 14.50
C SER A 151 -4.33 -1.51 14.94
N GLY A 152 -3.86 -2.12 16.03
CA GLY A 152 -4.37 -3.40 16.49
C GLY A 152 -4.25 -4.48 15.40
N ASP A 153 -5.39 -5.05 15.01
CA ASP A 153 -5.48 -6.08 13.97
C ASP A 153 -5.65 -5.49 12.56
N TYR A 154 -5.71 -4.16 12.42
CA TYR A 154 -6.08 -3.53 11.17
C TYR A 154 -4.90 -2.89 10.44
N VAL A 155 -4.95 -3.00 9.12
CA VAL A 155 -4.14 -2.23 8.17
C VAL A 155 -5.10 -1.44 7.31
N ILE A 156 -5.02 -0.12 7.37
CA ILE A 156 -5.94 0.80 6.72
C ILE A 156 -5.17 1.66 5.73
N MET A 157 -5.69 1.78 4.51
CA MET A 157 -5.21 2.72 3.51
C MET A 157 -6.37 3.59 3.04
N VAL A 158 -6.17 4.90 2.98
CA VAL A 158 -7.16 5.85 2.46
C VAL A 158 -6.49 6.81 1.49
N ILE A 159 -6.87 6.75 0.22
CA ILE A 159 -6.53 7.74 -0.80
C ILE A 159 -7.78 8.61 -0.98
N CYS A 160 -7.71 9.86 -0.56
CA CYS A 160 -8.81 10.82 -0.67
C CYS A 160 -8.30 12.27 -0.67
N GLY A 161 -9.20 13.21 -0.93
CA GLY A 161 -8.87 14.64 -0.94
C GLY A 161 -8.58 15.22 0.45
N ASP A 162 -9.12 14.61 1.52
CA ASP A 162 -8.95 15.07 2.91
C ASP A 162 -8.54 13.92 3.84
N PRO A 163 -7.24 13.63 3.94
CA PRO A 163 -6.74 12.58 4.84
C PRO A 163 -6.91 12.94 6.33
N GLY A 164 -7.11 14.20 6.67
CA GLY A 164 -7.40 14.64 8.03
C GLY A 164 -8.74 14.10 8.52
N LYS A 165 -9.80 14.28 7.74
CA LYS A 165 -11.12 13.70 8.04
C LYS A 165 -11.10 12.17 8.10
N ALA A 166 -10.33 11.53 7.22
CA ALA A 166 -10.15 10.09 7.28
C ALA A 166 -9.51 9.65 8.61
N SER A 167 -8.48 10.36 9.08
CA SER A 167 -7.84 10.09 10.37
C SER A 167 -8.80 10.32 11.55
N GLU A 168 -9.60 11.37 11.52
CA GLU A 168 -10.64 11.64 12.54
C GLU A 168 -11.66 10.50 12.59
N ALA A 169 -12.17 10.05 11.43
CA ALA A 169 -13.10 8.93 11.34
C ALA A 169 -12.54 7.63 11.94
N ILE A 170 -11.26 7.33 11.68
CA ILE A 170 -10.59 6.15 12.25
C ILE A 170 -10.44 6.29 13.75
N SER A 171 -10.16 7.49 14.25
CA SER A 171 -9.94 7.73 15.68
C SER A 171 -11.14 7.41 16.57
N GLU A 172 -12.36 7.43 16.02
CA GLU A 172 -13.58 7.05 16.73
C GLU A 172 -13.62 5.57 17.13
N PHE A 173 -12.82 4.74 16.47
CA PHE A 173 -12.71 3.31 16.78
C PHE A 173 -11.60 3.00 17.79
N TYR A 174 -10.81 3.96 18.23
CA TYR A 174 -9.78 3.75 19.25
C TYR A 174 -10.39 3.48 20.63
N LYS A 175 -9.66 2.67 21.41
CA LYS A 175 -9.92 2.46 22.84
C LYS A 175 -8.94 3.27 23.66
#